data_d4d7ce0b80c396c4a17ff0635182c4e6
#
_entry.id   d4d7ce0b80c396c4a17ff0635182c4e6
#
_cell.length_a   1.000
_cell.length_b   1.000
_cell.length_c   1.000
_cell.angle_alpha   90.00
_cell.angle_beta   90.00
_cell.angle_gamma   90.00
#
_symmetry.space_group_name_H-M   'P 1'
#
loop_
_entity.id
_entity.type
_entity.pdbx_description
1 polymer ?
#
loop_
_entity_poly.entity_id
_entity_poly.type
_entity_poly.pdbx_seq_one_letter_code
_entity_poly.pdbx_strand_id
1 'polypeptide(L)'
;MRIAVLIVLTTVLAMPASAQDTALHDPSISRDAQDGVIRLYGAGGPDTAIRKVADVWTKETGRKVEITAGPEKTWSKKAQGDADVIWGASEQAMTAFLETYKGFSSDQVEPIYLRPAVIAVKAGNPKGIMKFEDLLAEGTKIVVTEGAGVANTSGTGVWEDIAGRLGRLEDVAAFRSNIVAFEQGSGASFKAFKALDADAWITWPNWPLSNPDTLEAVPLSSDRAIWRDLSVALAPDADPDAKAFLDYLISDEAQKIMSREGWVR
;
A
#
# COMPACT_ATOMS: atom_id res chain seq x y z
N MET A 1 -59.46 44.56 -4.96
CA MET A 1 -58.63 43.74 -5.86
C MET A 1 -57.66 42.96 -5.00
N ARG A 2 -57.95 41.67 -4.71
CA ARG A 2 -57.10 40.80 -3.85
C ARG A 2 -56.19 39.99 -4.77
N ILE A 3 -54.90 40.18 -4.67
CA ILE A 3 -53.88 39.44 -5.41
C ILE A 3 -53.58 38.16 -4.58
N ALA A 4 -53.91 36.99 -5.11
CA ALA A 4 -53.50 35.73 -4.53
C ALA A 4 -52.10 35.41 -5.01
N VAL A 5 -51.14 35.29 -4.09
CA VAL A 5 -49.80 34.80 -4.35
C VAL A 5 -49.80 33.28 -4.25
N LEU A 6 -49.58 32.62 -5.37
CA LEU A 6 -49.45 31.17 -5.46
C LEU A 6 -47.98 30.77 -5.13
N ILE A 7 -47.75 30.19 -3.96
CA ILE A 7 -46.45 29.65 -3.60
C ILE A 7 -46.37 28.25 -4.17
N VAL A 8 -45.55 28.05 -5.19
CA VAL A 8 -45.22 26.69 -5.73
C VAL A 8 -44.09 26.16 -4.86
N LEU A 9 -44.43 25.15 -4.03
CA LEU A 9 -43.46 24.40 -3.25
C LEU A 9 -42.82 23.34 -4.17
N THR A 10 -41.63 23.60 -4.67
CA THR A 10 -40.82 22.58 -5.37
C THR A 10 -40.15 21.67 -4.33
N THR A 11 -40.73 20.47 -4.16
CA THR A 11 -40.09 19.38 -3.42
C THR A 11 -38.91 18.84 -4.24
N VAL A 12 -37.69 19.22 -3.85
CA VAL A 12 -36.47 18.56 -4.33
C VAL A 12 -36.40 17.20 -3.65
N LEU A 13 -36.73 16.14 -4.39
CA LEU A 13 -36.42 14.77 -3.98
C LEU A 13 -34.90 14.65 -3.96
N ALA A 14 -34.30 14.67 -2.78
CA ALA A 14 -32.93 14.24 -2.59
C ALA A 14 -32.87 12.74 -2.92
N MET A 15 -32.30 12.38 -4.07
CA MET A 15 -31.90 11.00 -4.33
C MET A 15 -30.85 10.63 -3.27
N PRO A 16 -30.97 9.47 -2.60
CA PRO A 16 -29.90 9.00 -1.73
C PRO A 16 -28.67 8.87 -2.62
N ALA A 17 -27.56 9.53 -2.23
CA ALA A 17 -26.26 9.24 -2.80
C ALA A 17 -26.04 7.73 -2.57
N SER A 18 -26.04 6.95 -3.64
CA SER A 18 -25.63 5.56 -3.56
C SER A 18 -24.22 5.58 -2.97
N ALA A 19 -24.04 4.98 -1.79
CA ALA A 19 -22.73 4.66 -1.30
C ALA A 19 -22.03 3.90 -2.43
N GLN A 20 -20.97 4.47 -2.99
CA GLN A 20 -20.17 3.75 -3.98
C GLN A 20 -19.68 2.49 -3.27
N ASP A 21 -20.10 1.35 -3.75
CA ASP A 21 -19.62 0.07 -3.29
C ASP A 21 -18.10 0.06 -3.56
N THR A 22 -17.31 0.25 -2.50
CA THR A 22 -15.84 0.28 -2.58
C THR A 22 -15.24 -1.11 -2.55
N ALA A 23 -16.02 -2.12 -2.16
CA ALA A 23 -15.61 -3.51 -2.13
C ALA A 23 -15.72 -4.15 -3.53
N LEU A 24 -14.79 -5.05 -3.82
CA LEU A 24 -14.77 -5.83 -5.07
C LEU A 24 -15.40 -7.22 -4.89
N HIS A 25 -16.20 -7.42 -3.83
CA HIS A 25 -16.83 -8.69 -3.51
C HIS A 25 -17.82 -9.12 -4.58
N ASP A 26 -17.67 -10.37 -5.07
CA ASP A 26 -18.56 -11.01 -6.01
C ASP A 26 -19.16 -12.29 -5.37
N PRO A 27 -20.42 -12.25 -4.91
CA PRO A 27 -21.04 -13.38 -4.21
C PRO A 27 -21.29 -14.60 -5.11
N SER A 28 -21.09 -14.49 -6.42
CA SER A 28 -21.23 -15.62 -7.35
C SER A 28 -19.98 -16.50 -7.42
N ILE A 29 -18.86 -16.06 -6.87
CA ILE A 29 -17.62 -16.81 -6.88
C ILE A 29 -17.67 -17.89 -5.78
N SER A 30 -17.56 -19.15 -6.19
CA SER A 30 -17.37 -20.28 -5.28
C SER A 30 -15.91 -20.36 -4.86
N ARG A 31 -15.67 -20.52 -3.57
CA ARG A 31 -14.34 -20.67 -3.02
C ARG A 31 -13.91 -22.14 -2.99
N ASP A 32 -12.70 -22.42 -3.49
CA ASP A 32 -12.04 -23.72 -3.45
C ASP A 32 -10.52 -23.45 -3.38
N ALA A 33 -9.98 -23.42 -2.16
CA ALA A 33 -8.58 -23.10 -1.90
C ALA A 33 -7.70 -24.34 -1.72
N GLN A 34 -8.29 -25.51 -1.39
CA GLN A 34 -7.54 -26.73 -1.08
C GLN A 34 -7.18 -27.53 -2.33
N ASP A 35 -6.20 -27.09 -3.08
CA ASP A 35 -5.77 -27.75 -4.33
C ASP A 35 -4.28 -28.13 -4.37
N GLY A 36 -3.57 -28.02 -3.23
CA GLY A 36 -2.17 -28.37 -3.09
C GLY A 36 -1.19 -27.31 -3.57
N VAL A 37 -1.67 -26.10 -3.85
CA VAL A 37 -0.84 -24.96 -4.25
C VAL A 37 -1.09 -23.77 -3.32
N ILE A 38 -0.11 -23.38 -2.53
CA ILE A 38 -0.20 -22.23 -1.63
C ILE A 38 -0.32 -20.94 -2.46
N ARG A 39 -1.46 -20.26 -2.39
CA ARG A 39 -1.72 -19.01 -3.15
C ARG A 39 -1.82 -17.80 -2.24
N LEU A 40 -0.92 -16.87 -2.51
CA LEU A 40 -0.89 -15.58 -1.82
C LEU A 40 -1.29 -14.44 -2.76
N TYR A 41 -2.14 -13.53 -2.25
CA TYR A 41 -2.57 -12.34 -2.98
C TYR A 41 -2.41 -11.09 -2.14
N GLY A 42 -2.00 -9.97 -2.75
CA GLY A 42 -1.96 -8.73 -2.00
C GLY A 42 -1.29 -7.54 -2.68
N ALA A 43 -0.91 -6.58 -1.85
CA ALA A 43 -0.34 -5.32 -2.27
C ALA A 43 1.04 -5.48 -2.94
N GLY A 44 1.35 -4.66 -3.96
CA GLY A 44 2.61 -4.75 -4.71
C GLY A 44 3.88 -4.42 -3.92
N GLY A 45 3.77 -3.69 -2.81
CA GLY A 45 4.96 -3.27 -2.05
C GLY A 45 5.82 -4.40 -1.48
N PRO A 46 5.25 -5.41 -0.82
CA PRO A 46 5.98 -6.56 -0.30
C PRO A 46 6.34 -7.64 -1.33
N ASP A 47 5.78 -7.59 -2.52
CA ASP A 47 5.84 -8.65 -3.54
C ASP A 47 7.26 -9.20 -3.78
N THR A 48 8.22 -8.32 -4.04
CA THR A 48 9.61 -8.74 -4.33
C THR A 48 10.24 -9.49 -3.16
N ALA A 49 10.00 -9.03 -1.93
CA ALA A 49 10.54 -9.64 -0.72
C ALA A 49 9.90 -11.02 -0.48
N ILE A 50 8.56 -11.11 -0.55
CA ILE A 50 7.82 -12.36 -0.34
C ILE A 50 8.21 -13.41 -1.39
N ARG A 51 8.38 -13.03 -2.68
CA ARG A 51 8.84 -13.94 -3.74
C ARG A 51 10.20 -14.53 -3.45
N LYS A 52 11.15 -13.71 -2.99
CA LYS A 52 12.49 -14.20 -2.64
C LYS A 52 12.44 -15.22 -1.50
N VAL A 53 11.57 -15.02 -0.51
CA VAL A 53 11.35 -15.98 0.57
C VAL A 53 10.68 -17.25 0.02
N ALA A 54 9.66 -17.12 -0.82
CA ALA A 54 8.94 -18.25 -1.42
C ALA A 54 9.84 -19.08 -2.34
N ASP A 55 10.78 -18.47 -3.05
CA ASP A 55 11.75 -19.18 -3.91
C ASP A 55 12.67 -20.09 -3.06
N VAL A 56 13.12 -19.59 -1.89
CA VAL A 56 13.92 -20.40 -0.95
C VAL A 56 13.08 -21.54 -0.38
N TRP A 57 11.89 -21.24 0.14
CA TRP A 57 10.95 -22.22 0.66
C TRP A 57 10.64 -23.34 -0.35
N THR A 58 10.28 -22.96 -1.57
CA THR A 58 9.97 -23.92 -2.64
C THR A 58 11.15 -24.83 -2.96
N LYS A 59 12.37 -24.26 -3.01
CA LYS A 59 13.60 -25.04 -3.25
C LYS A 59 13.89 -26.05 -2.14
N GLU A 60 13.62 -25.69 -0.89
CA GLU A 60 13.89 -26.53 0.27
C GLU A 60 12.83 -27.62 0.49
N THR A 61 11.56 -27.29 0.25
CA THR A 61 10.43 -28.18 0.57
C THR A 61 9.87 -28.92 -0.64
N GLY A 62 10.14 -28.44 -1.85
CA GLY A 62 9.50 -28.92 -3.08
C GLY A 62 8.04 -28.49 -3.22
N ARG A 63 7.50 -27.69 -2.28
CA ARG A 63 6.10 -27.25 -2.28
C ARG A 63 5.94 -25.99 -3.09
N LYS A 64 4.84 -25.91 -3.84
CA LYS A 64 4.59 -24.80 -4.75
C LYS A 64 3.91 -23.62 -4.02
N VAL A 65 4.47 -22.43 -4.19
CA VAL A 65 3.90 -21.15 -3.75
C VAL A 65 3.65 -20.28 -4.97
N GLU A 66 2.42 -19.84 -5.16
CA GLU A 66 2.04 -18.87 -6.18
C GLU A 66 1.73 -17.51 -5.55
N ILE A 67 2.35 -16.46 -6.08
CA ILE A 67 2.20 -15.10 -5.55
C ILE A 67 1.64 -14.21 -6.64
N THR A 68 0.54 -13.51 -6.33
CA THR A 68 -0.06 -12.50 -7.20
C THR A 68 -0.18 -11.18 -6.46
N ALA A 69 0.40 -10.12 -7.01
CA ALA A 69 0.49 -8.83 -6.36
C ALA A 69 0.15 -7.67 -7.30
N GLY A 70 -0.13 -6.52 -6.73
CA GLY A 70 -0.38 -5.28 -7.48
C GLY A 70 -1.75 -4.69 -7.20
N PRO A 71 -2.34 -3.93 -8.17
CA PRO A 71 -3.66 -3.34 -8.00
C PRO A 71 -4.74 -4.41 -7.80
N GLU A 72 -5.47 -4.34 -6.71
CA GLU A 72 -6.45 -5.35 -6.27
C GLU A 72 -7.42 -5.78 -7.38
N LYS A 73 -7.96 -4.83 -8.13
CA LYS A 73 -8.90 -5.10 -9.22
C LYS A 73 -8.37 -6.05 -10.31
N THR A 74 -7.06 -6.26 -10.40
CA THR A 74 -6.44 -7.15 -11.41
C THR A 74 -6.46 -8.62 -10.99
N TRP A 75 -6.61 -8.92 -9.71
CA TRP A 75 -6.53 -10.27 -9.16
C TRP A 75 -7.69 -10.63 -8.22
N SER A 76 -8.53 -9.66 -7.85
CA SER A 76 -9.60 -9.81 -6.87
C SER A 76 -10.51 -11.02 -7.13
N LYS A 77 -10.97 -11.20 -8.37
CA LYS A 77 -11.87 -12.32 -8.71
C LYS A 77 -11.24 -13.68 -8.45
N LYS A 78 -9.96 -13.83 -8.81
CA LYS A 78 -9.24 -15.09 -8.59
C LYS A 78 -9.02 -15.33 -7.09
N ALA A 79 -8.58 -14.31 -6.36
CA ALA A 79 -8.32 -14.40 -4.93
C ALA A 79 -9.57 -14.75 -4.11
N GLN A 80 -10.75 -14.26 -4.50
CA GLN A 80 -12.00 -14.66 -3.85
C GLN A 80 -12.26 -16.17 -3.96
N GLY A 81 -11.82 -16.79 -5.06
CA GLY A 81 -12.00 -18.22 -5.32
C GLY A 81 -10.97 -19.11 -4.66
N ASP A 82 -9.71 -18.70 -4.58
CA ASP A 82 -8.61 -19.64 -4.30
C ASP A 82 -7.47 -19.09 -3.41
N ALA A 83 -7.63 -17.95 -2.76
CA ALA A 83 -6.57 -17.43 -1.90
C ALA A 83 -6.43 -18.21 -0.59
N ASP A 84 -5.25 -18.74 -0.30
CA ASP A 84 -4.89 -19.24 1.02
C ASP A 84 -4.53 -18.12 1.98
N VAL A 85 -3.82 -17.12 1.46
CA VAL A 85 -3.31 -15.98 2.22
C VAL A 85 -3.58 -14.70 1.45
N ILE A 86 -4.05 -13.69 2.15
CA ILE A 86 -4.01 -12.30 1.68
C ILE A 86 -2.99 -11.52 2.52
N TRP A 87 -2.31 -10.54 1.89
CA TRP A 87 -1.44 -9.62 2.62
C TRP A 87 -1.75 -8.18 2.30
N GLY A 88 -1.74 -7.33 3.36
CA GLY A 88 -1.77 -5.89 3.29
C GLY A 88 -0.38 -5.28 3.45
N ALA A 89 -0.17 -4.08 2.96
CA ALA A 89 1.04 -3.30 3.17
C ALA A 89 0.78 -2.05 4.02
N SER A 90 -0.36 -2.03 4.69
CA SER A 90 -0.83 -1.12 5.73
C SER A 90 -2.16 -1.62 6.27
N GLU A 91 -2.51 -1.23 7.48
CA GLU A 91 -3.82 -1.54 8.09
C GLU A 91 -5.00 -1.11 7.22
N GLN A 92 -4.90 0.07 6.59
CA GLN A 92 -5.95 0.56 5.69
C GLN A 92 -6.17 -0.36 4.48
N ALA A 93 -5.10 -0.92 3.92
CA ALA A 93 -5.20 -1.85 2.80
C ALA A 93 -5.79 -3.19 3.27
N MET A 94 -5.39 -3.69 4.44
CA MET A 94 -5.93 -4.93 5.01
C MET A 94 -7.42 -4.80 5.33
N THR A 95 -7.85 -3.71 5.96
CA THR A 95 -9.27 -3.42 6.24
C THR A 95 -10.11 -3.45 4.96
N ALA A 96 -9.65 -2.80 3.88
CA ALA A 96 -10.36 -2.83 2.60
C ALA A 96 -10.41 -4.24 1.99
N PHE A 97 -9.34 -5.04 2.14
CA PHE A 97 -9.32 -6.42 1.66
C PHE A 97 -10.34 -7.30 2.42
N LEU A 98 -10.49 -7.15 3.73
CA LEU A 98 -11.48 -7.89 4.50
C LEU A 98 -12.94 -7.57 4.10
N GLU A 99 -13.19 -6.40 3.53
CA GLU A 99 -14.49 -6.08 2.93
C GLU A 99 -14.75 -6.86 1.65
N THR A 100 -13.70 -7.17 0.87
CA THR A 100 -13.79 -7.91 -0.39
C THR A 100 -13.76 -9.43 -0.18
N TYR A 101 -12.84 -9.92 0.64
CA TYR A 101 -12.54 -11.36 0.81
C TYR A 101 -13.26 -11.94 2.03
N LYS A 102 -14.52 -12.34 1.85
CA LYS A 102 -15.39 -12.81 2.96
C LYS A 102 -14.98 -14.15 3.60
N GLY A 103 -14.00 -14.85 3.04
CA GLY A 103 -13.35 -16.01 3.67
C GLY A 103 -12.33 -15.63 4.75
N PHE A 104 -12.04 -14.34 4.93
CA PHE A 104 -11.07 -13.83 5.90
C PHE A 104 -11.74 -12.90 6.90
N SER A 105 -11.22 -12.85 8.12
CA SER A 105 -11.74 -12.02 9.21
C SER A 105 -10.61 -11.27 9.94
N SER A 106 -10.96 -10.22 10.66
CA SER A 106 -9.97 -9.35 11.33
C SER A 106 -9.18 -10.04 12.45
N ASP A 107 -9.73 -11.08 13.07
CA ASP A 107 -9.06 -11.88 14.09
C ASP A 107 -7.98 -12.82 13.54
N GLN A 108 -7.92 -12.98 12.22
CA GLN A 108 -6.89 -13.73 11.51
C GLN A 108 -5.73 -12.87 11.02
N VAL A 109 -5.83 -11.56 11.19
CA VAL A 109 -4.80 -10.63 10.70
C VAL A 109 -3.63 -10.58 11.66
N GLU A 110 -2.45 -10.92 11.16
CA GLU A 110 -1.19 -10.87 11.90
C GLU A 110 -0.22 -9.88 11.25
N PRO A 111 0.19 -8.80 11.93
CA PRO A 111 1.30 -7.96 11.48
C PRO A 111 2.61 -8.72 11.68
N ILE A 112 3.38 -8.87 10.59
CA ILE A 112 4.60 -9.71 10.61
C ILE A 112 5.89 -8.94 10.37
N TYR A 113 5.84 -7.80 9.69
CA TYR A 113 6.98 -6.91 9.46
C TYR A 113 6.54 -5.44 9.46
N LEU A 114 7.50 -4.54 9.65
CA LEU A 114 7.35 -3.10 9.53
C LEU A 114 8.30 -2.55 8.47
N ARG A 115 7.98 -1.39 7.91
CA ARG A 115 8.90 -0.58 7.11
C ARG A 115 8.70 0.90 7.38
N PRO A 116 9.78 1.71 7.41
CA PRO A 116 9.66 3.16 7.51
C PRO A 116 9.33 3.78 6.15
N ALA A 117 8.62 4.90 6.15
CA ALA A 117 8.61 5.78 4.99
C ALA A 117 10.00 6.42 4.81
N VAL A 118 10.37 6.70 3.56
CA VAL A 118 11.62 7.36 3.20
C VAL A 118 11.36 8.49 2.19
N ILE A 119 12.29 9.41 2.10
CA ILE A 119 12.40 10.34 1.00
C ILE A 119 13.26 9.68 -0.08
N ALA A 120 12.68 9.25 -1.19
CA ALA A 120 13.47 8.85 -2.34
C ALA A 120 13.87 10.10 -3.12
N VAL A 121 15.16 10.27 -3.37
CA VAL A 121 15.73 11.35 -4.17
C VAL A 121 16.39 10.79 -5.42
N LYS A 122 16.76 11.64 -6.38
CA LYS A 122 17.56 11.22 -7.54
C LYS A 122 18.87 10.59 -7.09
N ALA A 123 19.33 9.56 -7.78
CA ALA A 123 20.64 8.95 -7.52
C ALA A 123 21.75 10.01 -7.50
N GLY A 124 22.62 9.94 -6.50
CA GLY A 124 23.67 10.94 -6.25
C GLY A 124 23.17 12.23 -5.61
N ASN A 125 21.88 12.32 -5.29
CA ASN A 125 21.25 13.41 -4.54
C ASN A 125 21.69 14.83 -4.96
N PRO A 126 21.48 15.23 -6.22
CA PRO A 126 22.04 16.50 -6.75
C PRO A 126 21.49 17.76 -6.06
N LYS A 127 20.34 17.66 -5.38
CA LYS A 127 19.76 18.75 -4.58
C LYS A 127 20.28 18.80 -3.14
N GLY A 128 21.03 17.80 -2.69
CA GLY A 128 21.52 17.72 -1.32
C GLY A 128 20.41 17.60 -0.27
N ILE A 129 19.31 16.93 -0.59
CA ILE A 129 18.18 16.70 0.32
C ILE A 129 18.62 15.66 1.34
N MET A 130 18.76 16.05 2.61
CA MET A 130 19.23 15.17 3.68
C MET A 130 18.18 14.93 4.77
N LYS A 131 17.11 15.71 4.79
CA LYS A 131 16.04 15.68 5.79
C LYS A 131 14.75 16.28 5.25
N PHE A 132 13.66 16.10 6.00
CA PHE A 132 12.33 16.61 5.62
C PHE A 132 12.32 18.13 5.37
N GLU A 133 13.00 18.91 6.21
CA GLU A 133 13.01 20.38 6.11
C GLU A 133 13.59 20.89 4.77
N ASP A 134 14.46 20.10 4.13
CA ASP A 134 15.01 20.47 2.81
C ASP A 134 13.94 20.38 1.70
N LEU A 135 12.87 19.61 1.93
CA LEU A 135 11.72 19.52 1.03
C LEU A 135 10.83 20.75 1.06
N LEU A 136 10.96 21.61 2.10
CA LEU A 136 10.15 22.81 2.28
C LEU A 136 10.69 24.01 1.48
N ALA A 137 11.90 23.90 0.92
CA ALA A 137 12.49 24.96 0.09
C ALA A 137 11.65 25.18 -1.18
N GLU A 138 11.37 26.43 -1.48
CA GLU A 138 10.59 26.85 -2.66
C GLU A 138 11.20 26.28 -3.95
N GLY A 139 10.36 25.73 -4.83
CA GLY A 139 10.78 25.16 -6.10
C GLY A 139 11.33 23.72 -6.02
N THR A 140 11.28 23.07 -4.85
CA THR A 140 11.51 21.63 -4.74
C THR A 140 10.35 20.88 -5.38
N LYS A 141 10.64 19.96 -6.30
CA LYS A 141 9.61 19.17 -7.01
C LYS A 141 9.38 17.84 -6.29
N ILE A 142 8.21 17.67 -5.69
CA ILE A 142 7.88 16.48 -4.92
C ILE A 142 6.76 15.68 -5.59
N VAL A 143 6.93 14.37 -5.67
CA VAL A 143 5.86 13.43 -6.03
C VAL A 143 5.35 12.76 -4.77
N VAL A 144 4.05 12.55 -4.67
CA VAL A 144 3.42 11.79 -3.58
C VAL A 144 2.50 10.71 -4.15
N THR A 145 2.33 9.65 -3.36
CA THR A 145 1.41 8.56 -3.68
C THR A 145 0.11 8.78 -2.95
N GLU A 146 -0.98 8.77 -3.70
CA GLU A 146 -2.34 8.91 -3.20
C GLU A 146 -3.23 7.73 -3.61
N GLY A 147 -4.44 7.69 -3.08
CA GLY A 147 -5.47 6.73 -3.41
C GLY A 147 -6.75 7.01 -2.63
N ALA A 148 -7.83 6.36 -3.01
CA ALA A 148 -9.11 6.42 -2.31
C ALA A 148 -9.93 5.15 -2.55
N GLY A 149 -10.68 4.71 -1.57
CA GLY A 149 -11.52 3.51 -1.66
C GLY A 149 -10.69 2.29 -2.07
N VAL A 150 -11.12 1.56 -3.09
CA VAL A 150 -10.41 0.38 -3.63
C VAL A 150 -9.04 0.71 -4.24
N ALA A 151 -8.72 1.98 -4.42
CA ALA A 151 -7.41 2.44 -4.89
C ALA A 151 -6.49 2.87 -3.72
N ASN A 152 -6.89 2.68 -2.48
CA ASN A 152 -6.04 2.93 -1.32
C ASN A 152 -4.78 2.06 -1.38
N THR A 153 -3.66 2.68 -1.02
CA THR A 153 -2.35 2.04 -0.95
C THR A 153 -1.67 2.39 0.36
N SER A 154 -0.59 1.68 0.68
CA SER A 154 0.22 2.02 1.86
C SER A 154 0.85 3.44 1.80
N GLY A 155 0.86 4.08 0.63
CA GLY A 155 1.35 5.44 0.45
C GLY A 155 0.29 6.53 0.63
N THR A 156 -1.01 6.16 0.69
CA THR A 156 -2.11 7.14 0.83
C THR A 156 -2.00 7.90 2.15
N GLY A 157 -2.01 9.23 2.09
CA GLY A 157 -1.96 10.14 3.25
C GLY A 157 -0.60 10.22 3.95
N VAL A 158 0.41 9.43 3.54
CA VAL A 158 1.70 9.38 4.25
C VAL A 158 2.43 10.73 4.24
N TRP A 159 2.33 11.50 3.16
CA TRP A 159 2.96 12.81 3.10
C TRP A 159 2.35 13.80 4.10
N GLU A 160 1.01 13.77 4.30
CA GLU A 160 0.34 14.59 5.32
C GLU A 160 0.75 14.18 6.73
N ASP A 161 0.81 12.87 6.99
CA ASP A 161 1.28 12.33 8.27
C ASP A 161 2.71 12.81 8.60
N ILE A 162 3.61 12.85 7.61
CA ILE A 162 4.99 13.31 7.77
C ILE A 162 5.04 14.83 7.94
N ALA A 163 4.38 15.59 7.05
CA ALA A 163 4.40 17.06 7.06
C ALA A 163 3.72 17.62 8.32
N GLY A 164 2.59 17.03 8.71
CA GLY A 164 1.82 17.45 9.89
C GLY A 164 2.32 16.90 11.23
N ARG A 165 3.34 16.02 11.24
CA ARG A 165 3.76 15.26 12.42
C ARG A 165 4.08 16.12 13.65
N LEU A 166 4.66 17.28 13.45
CA LEU A 166 5.04 18.19 14.52
C LEU A 166 3.97 19.28 14.81
N GLY A 167 2.78 19.16 14.21
CA GLY A 167 1.67 20.09 14.43
C GLY A 167 1.91 21.52 13.89
N ARG A 168 2.80 21.67 12.90
CA ARG A 168 3.14 22.96 12.28
C ARG A 168 2.44 23.10 10.94
N LEU A 169 1.46 24.01 10.86
CA LEU A 169 0.69 24.24 9.63
C LEU A 169 1.57 24.77 8.48
N GLU A 170 2.58 25.56 8.81
CA GLU A 170 3.54 26.07 7.84
C GLU A 170 4.33 24.96 7.14
N ASP A 171 4.69 23.87 7.83
CA ASP A 171 5.36 22.73 7.23
C ASP A 171 4.44 22.05 6.19
N VAL A 172 3.16 21.84 6.54
CA VAL A 172 2.17 21.24 5.64
C VAL A 172 1.95 22.12 4.41
N ALA A 173 1.81 23.43 4.61
CA ALA A 173 1.57 24.39 3.54
C ALA A 173 2.77 24.47 2.57
N ALA A 174 4.00 24.57 3.09
CA ALA A 174 5.21 24.62 2.29
C ALA A 174 5.45 23.32 1.53
N PHE A 175 5.28 22.17 2.19
CA PHE A 175 5.40 20.86 1.53
C PHE A 175 4.39 20.73 0.40
N ARG A 176 3.10 21.02 0.68
CA ARG A 176 2.03 20.92 -0.31
C ARG A 176 2.28 21.80 -1.54
N SER A 177 2.83 23.01 -1.37
CA SER A 177 3.12 23.92 -2.49
C SER A 177 4.19 23.37 -3.44
N ASN A 178 5.03 22.44 -2.97
CA ASN A 178 6.09 21.82 -3.72
C ASN A 178 5.67 20.48 -4.39
N ILE A 179 4.43 19.98 -4.14
CA ILE A 179 3.94 18.76 -4.76
C ILE A 179 3.58 19.06 -6.23
N VAL A 180 4.30 18.40 -7.13
CA VAL A 180 4.08 18.50 -8.58
C VAL A 180 3.21 17.39 -9.16
N ALA A 181 3.03 16.28 -8.40
CA ALA A 181 2.13 15.19 -8.80
C ALA A 181 1.59 14.43 -7.60
N PHE A 182 0.30 14.10 -7.68
CA PHE A 182 -0.45 13.19 -6.81
C PHE A 182 -0.83 11.97 -7.64
N GLU A 183 -0.21 10.83 -7.38
CA GLU A 183 -0.33 9.66 -8.25
C GLU A 183 -0.99 8.48 -7.54
N GLN A 184 -1.89 7.78 -8.23
CA GLN A 184 -2.55 6.59 -7.71
C GLN A 184 -1.63 5.37 -7.79
N GLY A 185 -1.01 5.05 -6.67
CA GLY A 185 -0.13 3.90 -6.51
C GLY A 185 1.33 4.18 -6.85
N SER A 186 2.21 3.47 -6.17
CA SER A 186 3.66 3.70 -6.21
C SER A 186 4.28 3.54 -7.60
N GLY A 187 3.73 2.65 -8.44
CA GLY A 187 4.21 2.50 -9.83
C GLY A 187 3.95 3.73 -10.70
N ALA A 188 2.79 4.39 -10.52
CA ALA A 188 2.48 5.65 -11.19
C ALA A 188 3.37 6.78 -10.65
N SER A 189 3.54 6.85 -9.31
CA SER A 189 4.44 7.82 -8.67
C SER A 189 5.87 7.72 -9.19
N PHE A 190 6.41 6.50 -9.36
CA PHE A 190 7.76 6.30 -9.91
C PHE A 190 7.86 6.76 -11.38
N LYS A 191 6.82 6.52 -12.19
CA LYS A 191 6.76 7.04 -13.57
C LYS A 191 6.73 8.58 -13.59
N ALA A 192 5.89 9.17 -12.76
CA ALA A 192 5.78 10.63 -12.63
C ALA A 192 7.09 11.26 -12.12
N PHE A 193 7.75 10.64 -11.13
CA PHE A 193 9.05 11.08 -10.63
C PHE A 193 10.07 11.24 -11.75
N LYS A 194 10.16 10.27 -12.65
CA LYS A 194 11.06 10.34 -13.81
C LYS A 194 10.61 11.35 -14.88
N ALA A 195 9.31 11.34 -15.21
CA ALA A 195 8.77 12.15 -16.30
C ALA A 195 8.80 13.66 -16.00
N LEU A 196 8.58 14.04 -14.72
CA LEU A 196 8.58 15.43 -14.27
C LEU A 196 9.96 15.92 -13.82
N ASP A 197 10.96 15.05 -13.91
CA ASP A 197 12.29 15.31 -13.36
C ASP A 197 12.19 15.81 -11.89
N ALA A 198 11.42 15.07 -11.06
CA ALA A 198 11.16 15.45 -9.69
C ALA A 198 12.40 15.28 -8.79
N ASP A 199 12.51 16.09 -7.76
CA ASP A 199 13.66 16.08 -6.83
C ASP A 199 13.50 15.04 -5.73
N ALA A 200 12.25 14.82 -5.29
CA ALA A 200 11.92 13.90 -4.21
C ALA A 200 10.59 13.17 -4.44
N TRP A 201 10.46 12.01 -3.82
CA TRP A 201 9.23 11.22 -3.75
C TRP A 201 9.09 10.60 -2.35
N ILE A 202 7.98 10.83 -1.68
CA ILE A 202 7.69 10.16 -0.41
C ILE A 202 7.23 8.74 -0.72
N THR A 203 8.00 7.76 -0.27
CA THR A 203 7.80 6.34 -0.61
C THR A 203 8.39 5.39 0.42
N TRP A 204 8.66 4.15 0.01
CA TRP A 204 9.14 3.05 0.82
C TRP A 204 10.51 2.57 0.36
N PRO A 205 11.35 1.96 1.25
CA PRO A 205 12.72 1.56 0.94
C PRO A 205 12.87 0.62 -0.25
N ASN A 206 11.88 -0.23 -0.51
CA ASN A 206 11.93 -1.16 -1.64
C ASN A 206 12.09 -0.48 -3.00
N TRP A 207 11.64 0.78 -3.15
CA TRP A 207 11.78 1.50 -4.41
C TRP A 207 13.22 1.91 -4.71
N PRO A 208 13.94 2.66 -3.85
CA PRO A 208 15.35 2.93 -4.07
C PRO A 208 16.21 1.66 -4.06
N LEU A 209 15.90 0.66 -3.23
CA LEU A 209 16.62 -0.62 -3.22
C LEU A 209 16.50 -1.38 -4.55
N SER A 210 15.34 -1.32 -5.22
CA SER A 210 15.13 -1.96 -6.52
C SER A 210 15.55 -1.11 -7.72
N ASN A 211 15.85 0.18 -7.52
CA ASN A 211 16.19 1.13 -8.59
C ASN A 211 17.37 2.02 -8.21
N PRO A 212 18.52 1.46 -7.80
CA PRO A 212 19.64 2.24 -7.24
C PRO A 212 20.27 3.21 -8.25
N ASP A 213 20.17 2.93 -9.55
CA ASP A 213 20.66 3.83 -10.61
C ASP A 213 19.78 5.08 -10.81
N THR A 214 18.58 5.08 -10.26
CA THR A 214 17.60 6.17 -10.42
C THR A 214 17.32 6.88 -9.10
N LEU A 215 17.28 6.14 -8.01
CA LEU A 215 16.83 6.59 -6.69
C LEU A 215 17.87 6.31 -5.62
N GLU A 216 17.95 7.23 -4.66
CA GLU A 216 18.65 7.08 -3.38
C GLU A 216 17.66 7.33 -2.24
N ALA A 217 17.81 6.61 -1.13
CA ALA A 217 16.94 6.75 0.03
C ALA A 217 17.56 7.71 1.05
N VAL A 218 16.79 8.71 1.45
CA VAL A 218 17.10 9.57 2.61
C VAL A 218 16.12 9.21 3.72
N PRO A 219 16.58 8.78 4.89
CA PRO A 219 15.72 8.43 6.00
C PRO A 219 15.07 9.68 6.60
N LEU A 220 13.85 9.51 7.10
CA LEU A 220 13.19 10.52 7.93
C LEU A 220 13.81 10.51 9.33
N SER A 221 13.85 11.68 10.00
CA SER A 221 14.19 11.78 11.41
C SER A 221 13.17 11.01 12.26
N SER A 222 13.59 10.57 13.45
CA SER A 222 12.76 9.73 14.33
C SER A 222 11.44 10.41 14.74
N ASP A 223 11.43 11.72 14.84
CA ASP A 223 10.26 12.54 15.18
C ASP A 223 9.26 12.74 14.02
N ARG A 224 9.66 12.39 12.79
CA ARG A 224 8.81 12.39 11.60
C ARG A 224 8.60 11.02 10.98
N ALA A 225 9.22 9.99 11.54
CA ALA A 225 9.15 8.63 11.01
C ALA A 225 7.70 8.10 11.03
N ILE A 226 7.27 7.58 9.90
CA ILE A 226 6.00 6.86 9.72
C ILE A 226 6.33 5.43 9.36
N TRP A 227 5.72 4.50 10.07
CA TRP A 227 5.85 3.07 9.85
C TRP A 227 4.56 2.49 9.31
N ARG A 228 4.67 1.53 8.42
CA ARG A 228 3.54 0.71 7.95
C ARG A 228 3.93 -0.76 8.06
N ASP A 229 2.95 -1.54 8.40
CA ASP A 229 3.09 -2.98 8.55
C ASP A 229 2.94 -3.72 7.22
N LEU A 230 3.48 -4.92 7.20
CA LEU A 230 3.07 -6.02 6.36
C LEU A 230 2.24 -6.94 7.26
N SER A 231 0.95 -7.00 7.00
CA SER A 231 0.05 -7.93 7.67
C SER A 231 -0.34 -9.05 6.72
N VAL A 232 -0.55 -10.22 7.28
CA VAL A 232 -1.08 -11.40 6.57
C VAL A 232 -2.37 -11.87 7.24
N ALA A 233 -3.25 -12.47 6.46
CA ALA A 233 -4.38 -13.23 6.99
C ALA A 233 -4.41 -14.60 6.29
N LEU A 234 -4.48 -15.68 7.07
CA LEU A 234 -4.60 -17.05 6.62
C LEU A 234 -6.08 -17.43 6.56
N ALA A 235 -6.53 -17.99 5.44
CA ALA A 235 -7.89 -18.47 5.32
C ALA A 235 -8.13 -19.70 6.21
N PRO A 236 -9.32 -19.85 6.83
CA PRO A 236 -9.64 -21.03 7.64
C PRO A 236 -9.62 -22.35 6.85
N ASP A 237 -9.89 -22.27 5.57
CA ASP A 237 -9.92 -23.37 4.60
C ASP A 237 -8.70 -23.40 3.68
N ALA A 238 -7.60 -22.75 4.07
CA ALA A 238 -6.35 -22.74 3.31
C ALA A 238 -5.76 -24.14 3.15
N ASP A 239 -4.91 -24.29 2.14
CA ASP A 239 -4.07 -25.47 2.02
C ASP A 239 -3.28 -25.74 3.32
N PRO A 240 -3.16 -27.00 3.76
CA PRO A 240 -2.47 -27.33 5.03
C PRO A 240 -1.03 -26.78 5.12
N ASP A 241 -0.36 -26.62 3.98
CA ASP A 241 1.01 -26.13 3.92
C ASP A 241 1.12 -24.58 3.98
N ALA A 242 0.01 -23.85 3.80
CA ALA A 242 0.01 -22.40 3.84
C ALA A 242 0.45 -21.85 5.21
N LYS A 243 -0.01 -22.45 6.30
CA LYS A 243 0.45 -22.11 7.65
C LYS A 243 1.96 -22.30 7.82
N ALA A 244 2.50 -23.44 7.35
CA ALA A 244 3.93 -23.71 7.45
C ALA A 244 4.77 -22.71 6.63
N PHE A 245 4.26 -22.25 5.48
CA PHE A 245 4.90 -21.17 4.73
C PHE A 245 4.87 -19.85 5.49
N LEU A 246 3.76 -19.47 6.14
CA LEU A 246 3.69 -18.27 6.97
C LEU A 246 4.64 -18.34 8.16
N ASP A 247 4.75 -19.50 8.83
CA ASP A 247 5.72 -19.72 9.91
C ASP A 247 7.17 -19.55 9.41
N TYR A 248 7.46 -20.03 8.20
CA TYR A 248 8.76 -19.80 7.57
C TYR A 248 8.98 -18.33 7.22
N LEU A 249 7.96 -17.63 6.70
CA LEU A 249 8.04 -16.20 6.33
C LEU A 249 8.47 -15.31 7.52
N ILE A 250 8.19 -15.74 8.75
CA ILE A 250 8.58 -15.02 9.98
C ILE A 250 9.83 -15.61 10.67
N SER A 251 10.49 -16.60 10.07
CA SER A 251 11.72 -17.19 10.60
C SER A 251 12.91 -16.23 10.50
N ASP A 252 13.99 -16.52 11.25
CA ASP A 252 15.24 -15.75 11.19
C ASP A 252 15.88 -15.76 9.81
N GLU A 253 15.67 -16.83 9.05
CA GLU A 253 16.17 -16.97 7.68
C GLU A 253 15.42 -16.06 6.73
N ALA A 254 14.11 -16.09 6.76
CA ALA A 254 13.27 -15.19 5.98
C ALA A 254 13.50 -13.72 6.38
N GLN A 255 13.69 -13.46 7.68
CA GLN A 255 13.99 -12.10 8.16
C GLN A 255 15.25 -11.51 7.51
N LYS A 256 16.30 -12.29 7.28
CA LYS A 256 17.51 -11.83 6.58
C LYS A 256 17.22 -11.41 5.13
N ILE A 257 16.30 -12.12 4.46
CA ILE A 257 15.86 -11.79 3.11
C ILE A 257 14.99 -10.52 3.14
N MET A 258 13.99 -10.50 4.01
CA MET A 258 13.06 -9.39 4.16
C MET A 258 13.78 -8.06 4.53
N SER A 259 14.79 -8.12 5.40
CA SER A 259 15.56 -6.95 5.81
C SER A 259 16.35 -6.31 4.66
N ARG A 260 16.86 -7.11 3.72
CA ARG A 260 17.53 -6.60 2.50
C ARG A 260 16.57 -5.87 1.55
N GLU A 261 15.28 -6.12 1.69
CA GLU A 261 14.21 -5.46 0.93
C GLU A 261 13.54 -4.31 1.72
N GLY A 262 14.14 -3.90 2.85
CA GLY A 262 13.68 -2.77 3.64
C GLY A 262 12.56 -3.07 4.66
N TRP A 263 12.33 -4.36 4.96
CA TRP A 263 11.39 -4.80 5.98
C TRP A 263 12.13 -5.15 7.28
N VAL A 264 11.60 -4.72 8.41
CA VAL A 264 12.19 -4.97 9.74
C VAL A 264 11.16 -5.67 10.65
N ARG A 265 11.70 -6.40 11.63
CA ARG A 265 10.88 -7.08 12.63
C ARG A 265 11.51 -6.91 14.01
#